data_a21a4327cb484bba289f1ad317710e27
#
_entry.id   a21a4327cb484bba289f1ad317710e27
#
_cell.length_a   1.000
_cell.length_b   1.000
_cell.length_c   1.000
_cell.angle_alpha   90.00
_cell.angle_beta   90.00
_cell.angle_gamma   90.00
#
_symmetry.space_group_name_H-M   'P 1'
#
loop_
_entity.id
_entity.type
_entity.pdbx_description
1 polymer ?
#
loop_
_entity_poly.entity_id
_entity_poly.type
_entity_poly.pdbx_seq_one_letter_code
_entity_poly.pdbx_strand_id
1 'polypeptide(L)'
;MEVPAIVTHNTHRDGLMTIGELSVRTGVPVRTIRFYCDEGVLEARRSAAGHRLFDPATAVDRLQLVRRLRTLGLGLPAIMGVLTGTTSTTDAVAIEKASLDTELAALTWRRAALAAVADAPPGRHAARLELLAAVGDGRRAYDDLIAFWRRLLTPIAPELFDAFAAMNIPAPPADPTSRQVVAYAELATAATDPVLTAALTKQLWRHDPGHVRDKRALLAGVAEACAIVDPLVAAHVEPRPGAELDRFLAAHAAARGVRPTAEFRRRLLYGADDYDPRIRRYWTLTTEITGTTTTGAAQDWLYRALSRS
;
A
#
# COMPACT_ATOMS: atom_id res chain seq x y z
N MET A 1 -24.42 -23.93 -78.92
CA MET A 1 -23.44 -23.98 -77.85
C MET A 1 -23.99 -23.09 -76.74
N GLU A 2 -24.71 -23.73 -75.81
CA GLU A 2 -25.49 -23.07 -74.78
C GLU A 2 -24.60 -22.95 -73.52
N VAL A 3 -24.38 -21.74 -73.00
CA VAL A 3 -23.60 -21.45 -71.81
C VAL A 3 -24.53 -21.67 -70.61
N PRO A 4 -24.20 -22.52 -69.64
CA PRO A 4 -25.06 -22.71 -68.47
C PRO A 4 -25.02 -21.49 -67.57
N ALA A 5 -26.21 -20.97 -67.24
CA ALA A 5 -26.39 -19.90 -66.28
C ALA A 5 -25.89 -20.34 -64.87
N ILE A 6 -25.00 -19.53 -64.33
CA ILE A 6 -24.55 -19.67 -62.93
C ILE A 6 -25.76 -19.35 -62.04
N VAL A 7 -26.34 -20.38 -61.44
CA VAL A 7 -27.37 -20.24 -60.38
C VAL A 7 -26.68 -19.71 -59.13
N THR A 8 -26.73 -18.42 -58.93
CA THR A 8 -26.42 -17.81 -57.64
C THR A 8 -27.50 -18.21 -56.61
N HIS A 9 -27.18 -19.20 -55.75
CA HIS A 9 -27.99 -19.49 -54.59
C HIS A 9 -28.00 -18.25 -53.67
N ASN A 10 -29.01 -17.43 -53.84
CA ASN A 10 -29.38 -16.37 -52.92
C ASN A 10 -30.08 -17.00 -51.70
N THR A 11 -29.29 -17.58 -50.79
CA THR A 11 -29.79 -17.99 -49.46
C THR A 11 -30.23 -16.74 -48.74
N HIS A 12 -31.52 -16.66 -48.38
CA HIS A 12 -32.10 -15.64 -47.48
C HIS A 12 -31.23 -15.49 -46.26
N ARG A 13 -30.37 -14.47 -46.24
CA ARG A 13 -29.60 -14.05 -45.09
C ARG A 13 -30.47 -13.07 -44.30
N ASP A 14 -31.45 -13.48 -43.54
CA ASP A 14 -32.34 -12.65 -42.71
C ASP A 14 -31.61 -11.47 -42.01
N GLY A 15 -30.96 -10.56 -42.77
CA GLY A 15 -30.18 -9.45 -42.25
C GLY A 15 -28.89 -9.83 -41.52
N LEU A 16 -28.48 -11.11 -41.44
CA LEU A 16 -27.30 -11.59 -40.75
C LEU A 16 -26.03 -11.44 -41.58
N MET A 17 -24.90 -11.20 -40.90
CA MET A 17 -23.59 -10.95 -41.46
C MET A 17 -22.68 -12.18 -41.35
N THR A 18 -21.88 -12.46 -42.35
CA THR A 18 -20.84 -13.51 -42.29
C THR A 18 -19.64 -13.06 -41.47
N ILE A 19 -18.79 -14.01 -41.06
CA ILE A 19 -17.54 -13.71 -40.35
C ILE A 19 -16.58 -12.86 -41.16
N GLY A 20 -16.56 -13.02 -42.49
CA GLY A 20 -15.73 -12.19 -43.42
C GLY A 20 -16.24 -10.74 -43.44
N GLU A 21 -17.55 -10.55 -43.61
CA GLU A 21 -18.17 -9.21 -43.60
C GLU A 21 -17.96 -8.51 -42.22
N LEU A 22 -18.11 -9.26 -41.14
CA LEU A 22 -17.87 -8.75 -39.78
C LEU A 22 -16.39 -8.35 -39.61
N SER A 23 -15.47 -9.15 -40.13
CA SER A 23 -14.02 -8.85 -40.11
C SER A 23 -13.70 -7.54 -40.88
N VAL A 24 -14.24 -7.37 -42.06
CA VAL A 24 -14.06 -6.15 -42.88
C VAL A 24 -14.63 -4.93 -42.16
N ARG A 25 -15.85 -5.05 -41.59
CA ARG A 25 -16.55 -3.93 -40.94
C ARG A 25 -15.92 -3.49 -39.62
N THR A 26 -15.34 -4.43 -38.86
CA THR A 26 -14.76 -4.14 -37.53
C THR A 26 -13.24 -3.99 -37.56
N GLY A 27 -12.57 -4.42 -38.64
CA GLY A 27 -11.13 -4.49 -38.72
C GLY A 27 -10.50 -5.58 -37.83
N VAL A 28 -11.33 -6.50 -37.30
CA VAL A 28 -10.85 -7.61 -36.47
C VAL A 28 -10.60 -8.83 -37.33
N PRO A 29 -9.40 -9.44 -37.29
CA PRO A 29 -9.08 -10.62 -38.13
C PRO A 29 -10.05 -11.79 -37.86
N VAL A 30 -10.43 -12.52 -38.92
CA VAL A 30 -11.32 -13.68 -38.86
C VAL A 30 -10.88 -14.69 -37.82
N ARG A 31 -9.57 -14.93 -37.67
CA ARG A 31 -9.01 -15.83 -36.63
C ARG A 31 -9.37 -15.35 -35.22
N THR A 32 -9.26 -14.05 -34.98
CA THR A 32 -9.59 -13.44 -33.68
C THR A 32 -11.11 -13.50 -33.40
N ILE A 33 -11.94 -13.29 -34.42
CA ILE A 33 -13.40 -13.41 -34.29
C ILE A 33 -13.77 -14.86 -33.94
N ARG A 34 -13.13 -15.85 -34.56
CA ARG A 34 -13.35 -17.27 -34.21
C ARG A 34 -13.00 -17.55 -32.77
N PHE A 35 -11.84 -17.08 -32.33
CA PHE A 35 -11.41 -17.19 -30.92
C PHE A 35 -12.43 -16.56 -29.98
N TYR A 36 -12.93 -15.37 -30.26
CA TYR A 36 -13.95 -14.71 -29.44
C TYR A 36 -15.28 -15.47 -29.41
N CYS A 37 -15.64 -16.17 -30.48
CA CYS A 37 -16.80 -17.05 -30.46
C CYS A 37 -16.57 -18.29 -29.58
N ASP A 38 -15.37 -18.86 -29.65
CA ASP A 38 -15.01 -20.07 -28.90
C ASP A 38 -14.92 -19.78 -27.38
N GLU A 39 -14.48 -18.56 -27.02
CA GLU A 39 -14.44 -18.04 -25.64
C GLU A 39 -15.80 -17.48 -25.15
N GLY A 40 -16.86 -17.54 -25.97
CA GLY A 40 -18.18 -17.04 -25.58
C GLY A 40 -18.30 -15.49 -25.55
N VAL A 41 -17.29 -14.78 -26.00
CA VAL A 41 -17.30 -13.31 -26.09
C VAL A 41 -18.29 -12.84 -27.14
N LEU A 42 -18.46 -13.59 -28.22
CA LEU A 42 -19.31 -13.25 -29.34
C LEU A 42 -20.26 -14.41 -29.69
N GLU A 43 -21.54 -14.14 -29.68
CA GLU A 43 -22.56 -15.10 -30.07
C GLU A 43 -22.69 -15.20 -31.59
N ALA A 44 -22.77 -16.42 -32.09
CA ALA A 44 -22.95 -16.68 -33.51
C ALA A 44 -24.10 -17.70 -33.71
N ARG A 45 -24.98 -17.44 -34.69
CA ARG A 45 -25.91 -18.43 -35.21
C ARG A 45 -25.21 -19.29 -36.27
N ARG A 46 -25.66 -20.52 -36.46
CA ARG A 46 -25.14 -21.36 -37.53
C ARG A 46 -26.17 -21.41 -38.68
N SER A 47 -25.67 -21.20 -39.89
CA SER A 47 -26.49 -21.45 -41.12
C SER A 47 -26.73 -22.94 -41.31
N ALA A 48 -27.63 -23.29 -42.22
CA ALA A 48 -27.88 -24.68 -42.64
C ALA A 48 -26.60 -25.38 -43.17
N ALA A 49 -25.67 -24.60 -43.74
CA ALA A 49 -24.35 -25.06 -44.20
C ALA A 49 -23.27 -25.04 -43.10
N GLY A 50 -23.61 -24.77 -41.84
CA GLY A 50 -22.69 -24.76 -40.70
C GLY A 50 -21.85 -23.48 -40.55
N HIS A 51 -22.02 -22.46 -41.36
CA HIS A 51 -21.28 -21.21 -41.26
C HIS A 51 -21.77 -20.35 -40.09
N ARG A 52 -20.86 -19.65 -39.42
CA ARG A 52 -21.18 -18.68 -38.37
C ARG A 52 -21.77 -17.41 -38.99
N LEU A 53 -22.94 -17.03 -38.50
CA LEU A 53 -23.66 -15.82 -38.88
C LEU A 53 -23.87 -14.94 -37.64
N PHE A 54 -23.80 -13.63 -37.79
CA PHE A 54 -23.83 -12.65 -36.73
C PHE A 54 -24.93 -11.61 -36.97
N ASP A 55 -25.58 -11.20 -35.90
CA ASP A 55 -26.41 -10.00 -35.93
C ASP A 55 -25.51 -8.75 -36.09
N PRO A 56 -25.72 -7.92 -37.15
CA PRO A 56 -24.82 -6.82 -37.46
C PRO A 56 -24.69 -5.77 -36.37
N ALA A 57 -25.81 -5.44 -35.70
CA ALA A 57 -25.83 -4.39 -34.71
C ALA A 57 -25.09 -4.85 -33.44
N THR A 58 -25.50 -5.96 -32.87
CA THR A 58 -24.95 -6.47 -31.62
C THR A 58 -23.51 -6.95 -31.77
N ALA A 59 -23.16 -7.63 -32.86
CA ALA A 59 -21.80 -8.16 -33.06
C ALA A 59 -20.77 -7.06 -33.30
N VAL A 60 -21.12 -6.03 -34.06
CA VAL A 60 -20.21 -4.90 -34.36
C VAL A 60 -19.95 -4.11 -33.08
N ASP A 61 -20.99 -3.72 -32.35
CA ASP A 61 -20.86 -2.94 -31.12
C ASP A 61 -20.08 -3.71 -30.05
N ARG A 62 -20.36 -5.01 -29.91
CA ARG A 62 -19.66 -5.89 -28.96
C ARG A 62 -18.18 -6.02 -29.30
N LEU A 63 -17.83 -6.25 -30.58
CA LEU A 63 -16.43 -6.30 -31.00
C LEU A 63 -15.69 -4.96 -30.86
N GLN A 64 -16.36 -3.84 -31.13
CA GLN A 64 -15.78 -2.53 -30.92
C GLN A 64 -15.51 -2.27 -29.44
N LEU A 65 -16.44 -2.63 -28.55
CA LEU A 65 -16.23 -2.52 -27.10
C LEU A 65 -15.06 -3.39 -26.63
N VAL A 66 -15.02 -4.67 -27.05
CA VAL A 66 -13.92 -5.59 -26.76
C VAL A 66 -12.58 -4.98 -27.20
N ARG A 67 -12.51 -4.46 -28.43
CA ARG A 67 -11.30 -3.85 -28.97
C ARG A 67 -10.84 -2.65 -28.14
N ARG A 68 -11.77 -1.76 -27.75
CA ARG A 68 -11.48 -0.59 -26.93
C ARG A 68 -10.92 -1.01 -25.55
N LEU A 69 -11.57 -1.98 -24.90
CA LEU A 69 -11.11 -2.48 -23.61
C LEU A 69 -9.76 -3.20 -23.69
N ARG A 70 -9.54 -3.98 -24.77
CA ARG A 70 -8.22 -4.61 -25.02
C ARG A 70 -7.11 -3.59 -25.26
N THR A 71 -7.40 -2.46 -25.90
CA THR A 71 -6.41 -1.38 -26.11
C THR A 71 -5.98 -0.74 -24.78
N LEU A 72 -6.86 -0.77 -23.77
CA LEU A 72 -6.53 -0.34 -22.41
C LEU A 72 -5.84 -1.42 -21.55
N GLY A 73 -5.59 -2.62 -22.11
CA GLY A 73 -4.90 -3.70 -21.40
C GLY A 73 -5.83 -4.70 -20.70
N LEU A 74 -7.16 -4.47 -20.63
CA LEU A 74 -8.06 -5.36 -19.92
C LEU A 74 -7.97 -6.80 -20.42
N GLY A 75 -7.87 -7.75 -19.49
CA GLY A 75 -7.91 -9.18 -19.74
C GLY A 75 -9.28 -9.66 -20.21
N LEU A 76 -9.33 -10.81 -20.89
CA LEU A 76 -10.59 -11.38 -21.39
C LEU A 76 -11.64 -11.63 -20.29
N PRO A 77 -11.26 -12.14 -19.09
CA PRO A 77 -12.22 -12.32 -17.99
C PRO A 77 -12.89 -11.01 -17.56
N ALA A 78 -12.14 -9.92 -17.43
CA ALA A 78 -12.70 -8.60 -17.08
C ALA A 78 -13.65 -8.08 -18.17
N ILE A 79 -13.27 -8.27 -19.45
CA ILE A 79 -14.12 -7.91 -20.59
C ILE A 79 -15.41 -8.72 -20.59
N MET A 80 -15.36 -10.03 -20.29
CA MET A 80 -16.55 -10.87 -20.16
C MET A 80 -17.47 -10.37 -19.05
N GLY A 81 -16.92 -9.97 -17.91
CA GLY A 81 -17.70 -9.37 -16.82
C GLY A 81 -18.47 -8.12 -17.28
N VAL A 82 -17.82 -7.26 -18.08
CA VAL A 82 -18.48 -6.07 -18.66
C VAL A 82 -19.57 -6.46 -19.66
N LEU A 83 -19.30 -7.41 -20.54
CA LEU A 83 -20.23 -7.84 -21.59
C LEU A 83 -21.47 -8.56 -21.05
N THR A 84 -21.34 -9.24 -19.93
CA THR A 84 -22.45 -9.93 -19.24
C THR A 84 -23.18 -9.05 -18.22
N GLY A 85 -22.68 -7.83 -17.96
CA GLY A 85 -23.25 -6.89 -17.00
C GLY A 85 -22.97 -7.26 -15.54
N THR A 86 -22.09 -8.24 -15.26
CA THR A 86 -21.68 -8.60 -13.90
C THR A 86 -20.74 -7.58 -13.27
N THR A 87 -20.05 -6.80 -14.10
CA THR A 87 -19.14 -5.73 -13.69
C THR A 87 -19.39 -4.51 -14.57
N SER A 88 -19.45 -3.31 -13.99
CA SER A 88 -19.52 -2.10 -14.82
C SER A 88 -18.18 -1.84 -15.55
N THR A 89 -18.22 -1.14 -16.67
CA THR A 89 -17.00 -0.71 -17.37
C THR A 89 -16.09 0.14 -16.45
N THR A 90 -16.69 1.00 -15.62
CA THR A 90 -15.98 1.85 -14.67
C THR A 90 -15.23 1.02 -13.63
N ASP A 91 -15.90 0.01 -13.06
CA ASP A 91 -15.29 -0.86 -12.06
C ASP A 91 -14.17 -1.73 -12.66
N ALA A 92 -14.38 -2.29 -13.85
CA ALA A 92 -13.38 -3.08 -14.54
C ALA A 92 -12.11 -2.25 -14.84
N VAL A 93 -12.26 -1.00 -15.28
CA VAL A 93 -11.15 -0.07 -15.51
C VAL A 93 -10.48 0.32 -14.21
N ALA A 94 -11.24 0.55 -13.13
CA ALA A 94 -10.70 0.87 -11.81
C ALA A 94 -9.86 -0.29 -11.24
N ILE A 95 -10.32 -1.53 -11.39
CA ILE A 95 -9.59 -2.73 -10.97
C ILE A 95 -8.27 -2.87 -11.75
N GLU A 96 -8.32 -2.73 -13.08
CA GLU A 96 -7.12 -2.81 -13.93
C GLU A 96 -6.10 -1.73 -13.56
N LYS A 97 -6.57 -0.48 -13.36
CA LYS A 97 -5.73 0.62 -12.92
C LYS A 97 -5.06 0.32 -11.57
N ALA A 98 -5.80 -0.18 -10.59
CA ALA A 98 -5.25 -0.54 -9.27
C ALA A 98 -4.20 -1.67 -9.36
N SER A 99 -4.40 -2.62 -10.27
CA SER A 99 -3.42 -3.68 -10.55
C SER A 99 -2.13 -3.11 -11.13
N LEU A 100 -2.24 -2.21 -12.10
CA LEU A 100 -1.09 -1.51 -12.71
C LEU A 100 -0.36 -0.61 -11.71
N ASP A 101 -1.08 0.11 -10.86
CA ASP A 101 -0.48 0.93 -9.81
C ASP A 101 0.35 0.05 -8.83
N THR A 102 -0.15 -1.14 -8.50
CA THR A 102 0.56 -2.12 -7.66
C THR A 102 1.82 -2.65 -8.34
N GLU A 103 1.73 -3.01 -9.62
CA GLU A 103 2.87 -3.48 -10.41
C GLU A 103 3.94 -2.39 -10.56
N LEU A 104 3.51 -1.17 -10.86
CA LEU A 104 4.42 -0.02 -10.97
C LEU A 104 5.16 0.25 -9.65
N ALA A 105 4.46 0.19 -8.52
CA ALA A 105 5.08 0.34 -7.20
C ALA A 105 6.13 -0.75 -6.93
N ALA A 106 5.84 -2.01 -7.29
CA ALA A 106 6.80 -3.11 -7.15
C ALA A 106 8.03 -2.94 -8.05
N LEU A 107 7.84 -2.48 -9.31
CA LEU A 107 8.93 -2.23 -10.24
C LEU A 107 9.81 -1.04 -9.82
N THR A 108 9.21 0.06 -9.34
CA THR A 108 9.97 1.22 -8.83
C THR A 108 10.77 0.85 -7.60
N TRP A 109 10.19 0.08 -6.66
CA TRP A 109 10.92 -0.47 -5.52
C TRP A 109 12.11 -1.33 -5.95
N ARG A 110 11.88 -2.29 -6.86
CA ARG A 110 12.93 -3.17 -7.38
C ARG A 110 14.06 -2.39 -8.06
N ARG A 111 13.71 -1.36 -8.84
CA ARG A 111 14.70 -0.47 -9.47
C ARG A 111 15.58 0.22 -8.43
N ALA A 112 14.98 0.78 -7.39
CA ALA A 112 15.70 1.44 -6.29
C ALA A 112 16.55 0.45 -5.49
N ALA A 113 16.07 -0.78 -5.26
CA ALA A 113 16.83 -1.83 -4.59
C ALA A 113 18.08 -2.25 -5.40
N LEU A 114 17.94 -2.40 -6.72
CA LEU A 114 19.09 -2.68 -7.60
C LEU A 114 20.11 -1.54 -7.58
N ALA A 115 19.65 -0.29 -7.63
CA ALA A 115 20.52 0.88 -7.50
C ALA A 115 21.23 0.89 -6.13
N ALA A 116 20.53 0.55 -5.04
CA ALA A 116 21.13 0.49 -3.70
C ALA A 116 22.24 -0.57 -3.58
N VAL A 117 22.15 -1.66 -4.33
CA VAL A 117 23.23 -2.66 -4.40
C VAL A 117 24.39 -2.12 -5.24
N ALA A 118 24.11 -1.52 -6.41
CA ALA A 118 25.13 -0.99 -7.30
C ALA A 118 25.94 0.15 -6.66
N ASP A 119 25.28 1.01 -5.88
CA ASP A 119 25.90 2.15 -5.18
C ASP A 119 26.68 1.73 -3.92
N ALA A 120 26.53 0.48 -3.46
CA ALA A 120 27.20 0.01 -2.25
C ALA A 120 28.71 -0.20 -2.52
N PRO A 121 29.59 0.09 -1.53
CA PRO A 121 31.00 -0.29 -1.64
C PRO A 121 31.17 -1.80 -1.85
N PRO A 122 32.16 -2.26 -2.63
CA PRO A 122 32.34 -3.69 -2.97
C PRO A 122 32.26 -4.64 -1.78
N GLY A 123 32.87 -4.28 -0.64
CA GLY A 123 32.83 -5.08 0.58
C GLY A 123 31.47 -5.12 1.30
N ARG A 124 30.47 -4.36 0.84
CA ARG A 124 29.12 -4.28 1.40
C ARG A 124 28.04 -4.90 0.49
N HIS A 125 28.37 -5.32 -0.72
CA HIS A 125 27.37 -5.84 -1.68
C HIS A 125 26.61 -7.05 -1.13
N ALA A 126 27.31 -8.05 -0.55
CA ALA A 126 26.68 -9.25 -0.01
C ALA A 126 25.68 -8.91 1.12
N ALA A 127 26.10 -8.11 2.09
CA ALA A 127 25.22 -7.69 3.19
C ALA A 127 24.03 -6.84 2.70
N ARG A 128 24.23 -6.02 1.67
CA ARG A 128 23.15 -5.23 1.05
C ARG A 128 22.13 -6.12 0.33
N LEU A 129 22.61 -7.12 -0.41
CA LEU A 129 21.76 -8.09 -1.07
C LEU A 129 20.94 -8.90 -0.05
N GLU A 130 21.59 -9.36 1.03
CA GLU A 130 20.92 -10.11 2.10
C GLU A 130 19.81 -9.28 2.75
N LEU A 131 20.11 -8.03 3.14
CA LEU A 131 19.15 -7.10 3.73
C LEU A 131 17.94 -6.88 2.84
N LEU A 132 18.15 -6.57 1.55
CA LEU A 132 17.07 -6.26 0.62
C LEU A 132 16.26 -7.51 0.22
N ALA A 133 16.91 -8.68 0.13
CA ALA A 133 16.24 -9.95 -0.15
C ALA A 133 15.32 -10.39 1.00
N ALA A 134 15.70 -10.12 2.25
CA ALA A 134 14.90 -10.46 3.43
C ALA A 134 13.54 -9.74 3.47
N VAL A 135 13.46 -8.54 2.88
CA VAL A 135 12.27 -7.68 2.93
C VAL A 135 11.36 -7.90 1.71
N GLY A 136 11.92 -8.25 0.57
CA GLY A 136 11.17 -8.43 -0.69
C GLY A 136 10.77 -7.09 -1.31
N ASP A 137 9.53 -6.65 -1.09
CA ASP A 137 9.02 -5.38 -1.62
C ASP A 137 8.50 -4.45 -0.53
N GLY A 138 8.26 -3.18 -0.90
CA GLY A 138 7.84 -2.15 0.05
C GLY A 138 6.47 -2.41 0.67
N ARG A 139 5.54 -3.02 -0.07
CA ARG A 139 4.20 -3.33 0.43
C ARG A 139 4.26 -4.41 1.52
N ARG A 140 4.98 -5.49 1.24
CA ARG A 140 5.17 -6.57 2.21
C ARG A 140 5.85 -6.05 3.48
N ALA A 141 6.90 -5.24 3.32
CA ALA A 141 7.57 -4.62 4.46
C ALA A 141 6.64 -3.73 5.29
N TYR A 142 5.74 -2.98 4.64
CA TYR A 142 4.72 -2.19 5.31
C TYR A 142 3.73 -3.07 6.08
N ASP A 143 3.24 -4.13 5.47
CA ASP A 143 2.31 -5.07 6.10
C ASP A 143 2.95 -5.74 7.33
N ASP A 144 4.24 -6.08 7.26
CA ASP A 144 5.01 -6.62 8.38
C ASP A 144 5.16 -5.61 9.53
N LEU A 145 5.40 -4.32 9.22
CA LEU A 145 5.43 -3.23 10.21
C LEU A 145 4.06 -3.00 10.84
N ILE A 146 2.98 -3.02 10.07
CA ILE A 146 1.61 -2.96 10.58
C ILE A 146 1.35 -4.12 11.55
N ALA A 147 1.72 -5.35 11.18
CA ALA A 147 1.55 -6.53 12.02
C ALA A 147 2.38 -6.44 13.30
N PHE A 148 3.62 -5.93 13.22
CA PHE A 148 4.49 -5.68 14.37
C PHE A 148 3.83 -4.73 15.37
N TRP A 149 3.41 -3.55 14.93
CA TRP A 149 2.80 -2.55 15.81
C TRP A 149 1.43 -3.00 16.35
N ARG A 150 0.65 -3.75 15.56
CA ARG A 150 -0.61 -4.32 16.02
C ARG A 150 -0.41 -5.27 17.19
N ARG A 151 0.61 -6.13 17.14
CA ARG A 151 0.96 -7.00 18.27
C ARG A 151 1.39 -6.20 19.50
N LEU A 152 2.20 -5.17 19.30
CA LEU A 152 2.76 -4.35 20.37
C LEU A 152 1.69 -3.54 21.11
N LEU A 153 0.67 -3.07 20.39
CA LEU A 153 -0.40 -2.21 20.92
C LEU A 153 -1.63 -2.98 21.36
N THR A 154 -1.66 -4.30 21.19
CA THR A 154 -2.84 -5.11 21.62
C THR A 154 -3.03 -5.06 23.15
N PRO A 155 -4.29 -4.92 23.66
CA PRO A 155 -5.53 -4.71 22.91
C PRO A 155 -5.91 -3.23 22.79
N ILE A 156 -5.99 -2.71 21.58
CA ILE A 156 -6.60 -1.39 21.30
C ILE A 156 -7.68 -1.50 20.22
N ALA A 157 -8.61 -0.54 20.19
CA ALA A 157 -9.65 -0.49 19.18
C ALA A 157 -9.05 -0.27 17.77
N PRO A 158 -9.64 -0.87 16.70
CA PRO A 158 -9.12 -0.76 15.35
C PRO A 158 -8.91 0.69 14.87
N GLU A 159 -9.87 1.56 15.13
CA GLU A 159 -9.84 2.97 14.71
C GLU A 159 -8.66 3.73 15.35
N LEU A 160 -8.34 3.38 16.59
CA LEU A 160 -7.21 3.97 17.31
C LEU A 160 -5.88 3.43 16.78
N PHE A 161 -5.85 2.15 16.41
CA PHE A 161 -4.67 1.57 15.76
C PHE A 161 -4.42 2.23 14.41
N ASP A 162 -5.46 2.43 13.59
CA ASP A 162 -5.33 3.03 12.27
C ASP A 162 -4.81 4.47 12.36
N ALA A 163 -5.31 5.25 13.31
CA ALA A 163 -4.79 6.59 13.59
C ALA A 163 -3.32 6.57 14.04
N PHE A 164 -2.95 5.63 14.91
CA PHE A 164 -1.56 5.43 15.33
C PHE A 164 -0.67 5.04 14.14
N ALA A 165 -1.11 4.09 13.34
CA ALA A 165 -0.37 3.59 12.18
C ALA A 165 -0.09 4.71 11.17
N ALA A 166 -1.10 5.52 10.86
CA ALA A 166 -0.96 6.66 9.94
C ALA A 166 0.09 7.67 10.40
N MET A 167 0.30 7.82 11.71
CA MET A 167 1.28 8.76 12.26
C MET A 167 2.68 8.16 12.44
N ASN A 168 2.80 6.86 12.66
CA ASN A 168 4.03 6.25 13.17
C ASN A 168 4.65 5.21 12.23
N ILE A 169 3.91 4.72 11.24
CA ILE A 169 4.39 3.73 10.28
C ILE A 169 4.48 4.38 8.92
N PRO A 170 5.69 4.62 8.40
CA PRO A 170 5.84 5.28 7.11
C PRO A 170 5.32 4.38 5.99
N ALA A 171 4.40 4.89 5.16
CA ALA A 171 4.04 4.21 3.93
C ALA A 171 5.25 4.14 2.98
N PRO A 172 5.38 3.07 2.17
CA PRO A 172 6.43 3.01 1.16
C PRO A 172 6.32 4.21 0.20
N PRO A 173 7.41 4.96 -0.06
CA PRO A 173 7.38 6.03 -1.05
C PRO A 173 6.99 5.50 -2.44
N ALA A 174 6.20 6.27 -3.19
CA ALA A 174 5.75 5.87 -4.53
C ALA A 174 6.92 5.77 -5.54
N ASP A 175 7.93 6.62 -5.39
CA ASP A 175 9.19 6.57 -6.15
C ASP A 175 10.38 6.63 -5.17
N PRO A 176 10.73 5.49 -4.54
CA PRO A 176 11.74 5.45 -3.51
C PRO A 176 13.15 5.64 -4.08
N THR A 177 14.00 6.35 -3.35
CA THR A 177 15.43 6.42 -3.60
C THR A 177 16.12 5.15 -3.08
N SER A 178 17.35 4.86 -3.56
CA SER A 178 18.22 3.78 -3.04
C SER A 178 18.37 3.85 -1.51
N ARG A 179 18.51 5.07 -0.97
CA ARG A 179 18.64 5.29 0.48
C ARG A 179 17.38 4.95 1.25
N GLN A 180 16.21 5.35 0.73
CA GLN A 180 14.91 5.06 1.36
C GLN A 180 14.60 3.57 1.36
N VAL A 181 14.90 2.85 0.28
CA VAL A 181 14.71 1.39 0.23
C VAL A 181 15.57 0.68 1.27
N VAL A 182 16.83 1.12 1.45
CA VAL A 182 17.72 0.57 2.49
C VAL A 182 17.21 0.88 3.88
N ALA A 183 16.83 2.13 4.14
CA ALA A 183 16.30 2.53 5.44
C ALA A 183 15.00 1.75 5.78
N TYR A 184 14.18 1.51 4.77
CA TYR A 184 12.96 0.72 4.94
C TYR A 184 13.24 -0.75 5.23
N ALA A 185 14.22 -1.34 4.55
CA ALA A 185 14.64 -2.71 4.81
C ALA A 185 15.24 -2.87 6.21
N GLU A 186 16.07 -1.92 6.66
CA GLU A 186 16.58 -1.89 8.03
C GLU A 186 15.46 -1.75 9.06
N LEU A 187 14.47 -0.88 8.80
CA LEU A 187 13.30 -0.68 9.66
C LEU A 187 12.47 -1.95 9.81
N ALA A 188 12.14 -2.62 8.69
CA ALA A 188 11.39 -3.87 8.69
C ALA A 188 12.17 -5.00 9.39
N THR A 189 13.48 -5.09 9.17
CA THR A 189 14.33 -6.05 9.85
C THR A 189 14.40 -5.78 11.36
N ALA A 190 14.52 -4.53 11.78
CA ALA A 190 14.51 -4.15 13.19
C ALA A 190 13.20 -4.56 13.90
N ALA A 191 12.06 -4.51 13.21
CA ALA A 191 10.78 -4.95 13.74
C ALA A 191 10.71 -6.47 14.05
N THR A 192 11.67 -7.26 13.59
CA THR A 192 11.79 -8.68 13.95
C THR A 192 12.66 -8.93 15.20
N ASP A 193 13.33 -7.89 15.71
CA ASP A 193 14.19 -8.00 16.90
C ASP A 193 13.32 -8.06 18.19
N PRO A 194 13.37 -9.16 18.96
CA PRO A 194 12.63 -9.27 20.20
C PRO A 194 13.12 -8.29 21.27
N VAL A 195 14.39 -7.87 21.22
CA VAL A 195 14.96 -6.90 22.17
C VAL A 195 14.37 -5.51 21.89
N LEU A 196 14.26 -5.11 20.61
CA LEU A 196 13.58 -3.87 20.26
C LEU A 196 12.11 -3.91 20.65
N THR A 197 11.43 -5.05 20.43
CA THR A 197 10.03 -5.24 20.82
C THR A 197 9.83 -5.02 22.32
N ALA A 198 10.68 -5.61 23.16
CA ALA A 198 10.63 -5.45 24.60
C ALA A 198 10.90 -3.99 25.03
N ALA A 199 11.91 -3.36 24.42
CA ALA A 199 12.28 -1.96 24.72
C ALA A 199 11.14 -0.99 24.33
N LEU A 200 10.54 -1.15 23.14
CA LEU A 200 9.39 -0.33 22.71
C LEU A 200 8.16 -0.54 23.60
N THR A 201 7.86 -1.79 24.00
CA THR A 201 6.75 -2.07 24.92
C THR A 201 6.97 -1.34 26.24
N LYS A 202 8.17 -1.40 26.79
CA LYS A 202 8.56 -0.70 28.01
C LYS A 202 8.43 0.82 27.86
N GLN A 203 8.86 1.38 26.74
CA GLN A 203 8.77 2.80 26.46
C GLN A 203 7.32 3.27 26.33
N LEU A 204 6.48 2.60 25.53
CA LEU A 204 5.10 2.99 25.26
C LEU A 204 4.24 3.04 26.53
N TRP A 205 4.35 2.00 27.38
CA TRP A 205 3.49 1.85 28.55
C TRP A 205 4.17 2.32 29.83
N ARG A 206 5.40 2.78 29.77
CA ARG A 206 6.18 3.20 30.94
C ARG A 206 6.15 2.19 32.07
N HIS A 207 6.72 1.00 31.77
CA HIS A 207 6.94 -0.15 32.66
C HIS A 207 5.71 -0.97 33.04
N ASP A 208 4.51 -0.39 33.08
CA ASP A 208 3.36 -1.15 33.53
C ASP A 208 2.11 -0.81 32.71
N PRO A 209 1.80 -1.67 31.72
CA PRO A 209 0.56 -1.55 30.95
C PRO A 209 -0.70 -1.65 31.83
N GLY A 210 -0.62 -2.35 32.94
CA GLY A 210 -1.73 -2.54 33.88
C GLY A 210 -2.12 -1.27 34.65
N HIS A 211 -1.18 -0.35 34.83
CA HIS A 211 -1.46 0.95 35.46
C HIS A 211 -2.07 2.00 34.51
N VAL A 212 -2.10 1.74 33.21
CA VAL A 212 -2.77 2.62 32.24
C VAL A 212 -4.24 2.23 32.16
N ARG A 213 -5.11 3.00 32.83
CA ARG A 213 -6.57 2.76 32.87
C ARG A 213 -7.24 3.09 31.54
N ASP A 214 -6.78 4.16 30.90
CA ASP A 214 -7.30 4.62 29.60
C ASP A 214 -6.17 4.74 28.58
N LYS A 215 -5.95 3.65 27.86
CA LYS A 215 -4.94 3.59 26.78
C LYS A 215 -5.27 4.52 25.61
N ARG A 216 -6.56 4.72 25.32
CA ARG A 216 -7.01 5.61 24.25
C ARG A 216 -6.68 7.06 24.58
N ALA A 217 -7.04 7.51 25.78
CA ALA A 217 -6.71 8.85 26.23
C ALA A 217 -5.20 9.10 26.29
N LEU A 218 -4.41 8.07 26.70
CA LEU A 218 -2.95 8.17 26.68
C LEU A 218 -2.41 8.40 25.28
N LEU A 219 -2.77 7.55 24.32
CA LEU A 219 -2.26 7.65 22.95
C LEU A 219 -2.69 8.96 22.28
N ALA A 220 -3.95 9.38 22.45
CA ALA A 220 -4.44 10.64 21.93
C ALA A 220 -3.72 11.85 22.55
N GLY A 221 -3.55 11.89 23.87
CA GLY A 221 -2.88 12.98 24.55
C GLY A 221 -1.38 13.06 24.27
N VAL A 222 -0.71 11.91 24.10
CA VAL A 222 0.69 11.85 23.68
C VAL A 222 0.83 12.33 22.22
N ALA A 223 -0.06 11.90 21.33
CA ALA A 223 -0.08 12.36 19.94
C ALA A 223 -0.25 13.88 19.85
N GLU A 224 -1.16 14.46 20.64
CA GLU A 224 -1.36 15.91 20.73
C GLU A 224 -0.10 16.64 21.24
N ALA A 225 0.54 16.12 22.28
CA ALA A 225 1.79 16.68 22.78
C ALA A 225 2.92 16.61 21.74
N CYS A 226 3.02 15.52 21.00
CA CYS A 226 3.99 15.36 19.91
C CYS A 226 3.73 16.36 18.78
N ALA A 227 2.46 16.56 18.38
CA ALA A 227 2.10 17.53 17.35
C ALA A 227 2.50 18.98 17.71
N ILE A 228 2.41 19.35 19.02
CA ILE A 228 2.85 20.67 19.49
C ILE A 228 4.37 20.80 19.46
N VAL A 229 5.10 19.72 19.71
CA VAL A 229 6.58 19.70 19.73
C VAL A 229 7.19 19.58 18.33
N ASP A 230 6.46 19.05 17.37
CA ASP A 230 6.94 18.79 16.01
C ASP A 230 7.64 20.00 15.36
N PRO A 231 7.07 21.23 15.38
CA PRO A 231 7.74 22.42 14.87
C PRO A 231 9.02 22.77 15.63
N LEU A 232 9.11 22.46 16.92
CA LEU A 232 10.32 22.70 17.72
C LEU A 232 11.44 21.74 17.33
N VAL A 233 11.11 20.48 17.08
CA VAL A 233 12.04 19.47 16.57
C VAL A 233 12.55 19.84 15.19
N ALA A 234 11.65 20.26 14.29
CA ALA A 234 11.98 20.69 12.94
C ALA A 234 12.92 21.92 12.94
N ALA A 235 12.72 22.84 13.90
CA ALA A 235 13.56 24.02 14.10
C ALA A 235 14.83 23.74 14.93
N HIS A 236 15.12 22.48 15.26
CA HIS A 236 16.25 22.06 16.10
C HIS A 236 16.33 22.78 17.47
N VAL A 237 15.18 23.13 18.06
CA VAL A 237 15.10 23.74 19.37
C VAL A 237 15.49 22.71 20.44
N GLU A 238 16.44 23.07 21.31
CA GLU A 238 16.86 22.19 22.40
C GLU A 238 15.71 21.87 23.36
N PRO A 239 15.59 20.60 23.80
CA PRO A 239 14.59 20.17 24.78
C PRO A 239 14.72 20.93 26.10
N ARG A 240 13.60 21.46 26.56
CA ARG A 240 13.52 22.23 27.82
C ARG A 240 12.14 22.00 28.48
N PRO A 241 12.03 22.16 29.81
CA PRO A 241 10.73 22.22 30.47
C PRO A 241 9.88 23.37 29.91
N GLY A 242 8.58 23.13 29.72
CA GLY A 242 7.62 24.12 29.17
C GLY A 242 6.22 23.55 29.12
N ALA A 243 5.30 24.31 28.53
CA ALA A 243 3.89 23.96 28.40
C ALA A 243 3.69 22.64 27.63
N GLU A 244 4.57 22.36 26.66
CA GLU A 244 4.56 21.14 25.85
C GLU A 244 4.81 19.91 26.73
N LEU A 245 5.79 19.98 27.64
CA LEU A 245 6.08 18.93 28.60
C LEU A 245 4.95 18.78 29.61
N ASP A 246 4.37 19.89 30.09
CA ASP A 246 3.26 19.82 31.05
C ASP A 246 2.05 19.11 30.43
N ARG A 247 1.77 19.33 29.15
CA ARG A 247 0.70 18.63 28.42
C ARG A 247 0.95 17.14 28.28
N PHE A 248 2.17 16.77 27.97
CA PHE A 248 2.60 15.36 27.94
C PHE A 248 2.43 14.68 29.31
N LEU A 249 2.88 15.34 30.37
CA LEU A 249 2.71 14.84 31.75
C LEU A 249 1.25 14.73 32.18
N ALA A 250 0.42 15.70 31.80
CA ALA A 250 -1.02 15.69 32.06
C ALA A 250 -1.70 14.50 31.35
N ALA A 251 -1.35 14.22 30.09
CA ALA A 251 -1.86 13.06 29.35
C ALA A 251 -1.51 11.73 30.06
N HIS A 252 -0.26 11.56 30.45
CA HIS A 252 0.20 10.39 31.18
C HIS A 252 -0.45 10.23 32.56
N ALA A 253 -0.67 11.33 33.28
CA ALA A 253 -1.30 11.33 34.58
C ALA A 253 -2.80 11.03 34.48
N ALA A 254 -3.51 11.68 33.59
CA ALA A 254 -4.94 11.48 33.33
C ALA A 254 -5.24 10.03 32.96
N ALA A 255 -4.46 9.46 32.03
CA ALA A 255 -4.63 8.07 31.60
C ALA A 255 -4.43 7.03 32.71
N ARG A 256 -3.78 7.42 33.81
CA ARG A 256 -3.57 6.59 35.02
C ARG A 256 -4.51 6.97 36.18
N GLY A 257 -5.31 8.02 36.05
CA GLY A 257 -6.17 8.53 37.08
C GLY A 257 -5.40 9.12 38.26
N VAL A 258 -4.25 9.74 38.05
CA VAL A 258 -3.39 10.37 39.06
C VAL A 258 -3.12 11.84 38.74
N ARG A 259 -2.59 12.59 39.71
CA ARG A 259 -2.16 13.98 39.49
C ARG A 259 -0.70 14.05 39.02
N PRO A 260 -0.30 15.00 38.14
CA PRO A 260 1.06 15.17 37.67
C PRO A 260 1.96 15.85 38.73
N THR A 261 2.29 15.10 39.78
CA THR A 261 3.17 15.55 40.90
C THR A 261 4.66 15.38 40.53
N ALA A 262 5.55 15.97 41.32
CA ALA A 262 7.01 15.76 41.20
C ALA A 262 7.37 14.27 41.38
N GLU A 263 6.67 13.54 42.25
CA GLU A 263 6.84 12.10 42.40
C GLU A 263 6.41 11.33 41.17
N PHE A 264 5.27 11.71 40.57
CA PHE A 264 4.81 11.13 39.31
C PHE A 264 5.82 11.40 38.16
N ARG A 265 6.39 12.60 38.05
CA ARG A 265 7.45 12.94 37.11
C ARG A 265 8.66 12.02 37.26
N ARG A 266 9.15 11.86 38.49
CA ARG A 266 10.28 10.96 38.82
C ARG A 266 9.96 9.51 38.47
N ARG A 267 8.73 9.05 38.75
CA ARG A 267 8.29 7.69 38.39
C ARG A 267 8.25 7.50 36.87
N LEU A 268 7.80 8.50 36.11
CA LEU A 268 7.74 8.47 34.68
C LEU A 268 9.14 8.42 34.04
N LEU A 269 10.12 9.09 34.65
CA LEU A 269 11.54 9.03 34.27
C LEU A 269 12.21 7.73 34.69
N TYR A 270 11.88 7.23 35.88
CA TYR A 270 12.51 6.04 36.42
C TYR A 270 12.21 4.82 35.56
N GLY A 271 13.26 4.28 34.97
CA GLY A 271 13.16 3.12 34.10
C GLY A 271 12.77 3.43 32.66
N ALA A 272 12.80 4.68 32.25
CA ALA A 272 12.79 5.05 30.86
C ALA A 272 14.19 4.82 30.28
N ASP A 273 14.44 3.62 29.74
CA ASP A 273 15.58 3.38 28.86
C ASP A 273 15.35 4.04 27.48
N ASP A 274 15.00 5.34 27.51
CA ASP A 274 14.76 6.13 26.32
C ASP A 274 16.07 6.34 25.52
N TYR A 275 17.16 5.91 26.09
CA TYR A 275 18.49 5.88 25.49
C TYR A 275 18.81 4.58 24.76
N ASP A 276 17.86 3.64 24.64
CA ASP A 276 18.13 2.42 23.87
C ASP A 276 18.46 2.82 22.41
N PRO A 277 19.68 2.52 21.94
CA PRO A 277 20.13 2.92 20.62
C PRO A 277 19.29 2.29 19.50
N ARG A 278 18.63 1.15 19.75
CA ARG A 278 17.73 0.49 18.78
C ARG A 278 16.47 1.30 18.55
N ILE A 279 15.84 1.82 19.63
CA ILE A 279 14.66 2.69 19.52
C ILE A 279 15.02 3.96 18.77
N ARG A 280 16.15 4.58 19.10
CA ARG A 280 16.63 5.77 18.38
C ARG A 280 16.89 5.47 16.90
N ARG A 281 17.54 4.35 16.58
CA ARG A 281 17.77 3.95 15.21
C ARG A 281 16.46 3.72 14.47
N TYR A 282 15.46 3.04 15.10
CA TYR A 282 14.14 2.85 14.54
C TYR A 282 13.50 4.18 14.10
N TRP A 283 13.45 5.17 14.99
CA TRP A 283 12.86 6.47 14.68
C TRP A 283 13.69 7.30 13.70
N THR A 284 15.02 7.16 13.70
CA THR A 284 15.88 7.78 12.67
C THR A 284 15.56 7.22 11.28
N LEU A 285 15.35 5.91 11.17
CA LEU A 285 14.95 5.26 9.91
C LEU A 285 13.60 5.77 9.40
N THR A 286 12.63 5.96 10.28
CA THR A 286 11.34 6.54 9.87
C THR A 286 11.52 7.96 9.30
N THR A 287 12.34 8.79 9.92
CA THR A 287 12.69 10.12 9.41
C THR A 287 13.42 10.06 8.05
N GLU A 288 14.35 9.10 7.88
CA GLU A 288 15.07 8.91 6.60
C GLU A 288 14.12 8.52 5.45
N ILE A 289 13.04 7.78 5.76
CA ILE A 289 12.04 7.35 4.79
C ILE A 289 11.10 8.50 4.43
N THR A 290 10.57 9.20 5.43
CA THR A 290 9.54 10.24 5.22
C THR A 290 10.12 11.58 4.80
N GLY A 291 11.36 11.87 5.16
CA GLY A 291 11.98 13.20 5.01
C GLY A 291 11.42 14.27 5.95
N THR A 292 10.59 13.88 6.93
CA THR A 292 9.93 14.80 7.87
C THR A 292 10.20 14.35 9.31
N THR A 293 9.95 15.23 10.27
CA THR A 293 9.91 14.89 11.70
C THR A 293 8.89 13.79 11.95
N THR A 294 9.22 12.91 12.88
CA THR A 294 8.34 11.78 13.24
C THR A 294 7.88 11.90 14.68
N THR A 295 6.76 11.26 15.01
CA THR A 295 6.25 11.18 16.38
C THR A 295 7.32 10.66 17.35
N GLY A 296 8.20 9.76 16.89
CA GLY A 296 9.33 9.27 17.68
C GLY A 296 10.35 10.35 18.02
N ALA A 297 10.67 11.24 17.09
CA ALA A 297 11.55 12.37 17.32
C ALA A 297 10.93 13.38 18.31
N ALA A 298 9.62 13.64 18.18
CA ALA A 298 8.89 14.49 19.11
C ALA A 298 8.83 13.86 20.52
N GLN A 299 8.61 12.56 20.63
CA GLN A 299 8.67 11.84 21.91
C GLN A 299 10.07 11.92 22.53
N ASP A 300 11.13 11.70 21.77
CA ASP A 300 12.52 11.82 22.26
C ASP A 300 12.77 13.23 22.82
N TRP A 301 12.31 14.25 22.11
CA TRP A 301 12.39 15.64 22.58
C TRP A 301 11.66 15.83 23.94
N LEU A 302 10.44 15.33 24.08
CA LEU A 302 9.66 15.41 25.33
C LEU A 302 10.34 14.68 26.50
N TYR A 303 10.94 13.54 26.25
CA TYR A 303 11.65 12.79 27.29
C TYR A 303 12.94 13.48 27.70
N ARG A 304 13.69 14.04 26.76
CA ARG A 304 14.86 14.86 27.07
C ARG A 304 14.47 16.14 27.81
N ALA A 305 13.33 16.75 27.52
CA ALA A 305 12.79 17.85 28.29
C ALA A 305 12.42 17.43 29.73
N LEU A 306 11.80 16.24 29.87
CA LEU A 306 11.46 15.66 31.17
C LEU A 306 12.70 15.35 32.03
N SER A 307 13.79 14.87 31.43
CA SER A 307 15.03 14.59 32.13
C SER A 307 15.78 15.84 32.64
N ARG A 308 15.42 17.02 32.07
CA ARG A 308 16.00 18.33 32.45
C ARG A 308 15.11 19.13 33.41
N SER A 309 13.98 18.54 33.85
CA SER A 309 12.96 19.23 34.67
C SER A 309 13.08 19.03 36.20
#